data_ec7b9cb68d54fa6845fcee37ed73d7c1
#
_entry.id   ec7b9cb68d54fa6845fcee37ed73d7c1
#
_cell.length_a   1.000
_cell.length_b   1.000
_cell.length_c   1.000
_cell.angle_alpha   90.00
_cell.angle_beta   90.00
_cell.angle_gamma   90.00
#
_symmetry.space_group_name_H-M   'P 1'
#
loop_
_entity.id
_entity.type
_entity.pdbx_description
1 polymer ?
#
loop_
_entity_poly.entity_id
_entity_poly.type
_entity_poly.pdbx_seq_one_letter_code
_entity_poly.pdbx_strand_id
1 'polypeptide(L)'
;MFCGINPGRVSAAAAAHFANPRNDFWRLLHDAGFTPRRFEPAEQFSLLPLGLGVTNAAFRTTPGSADLRQGDFDVTRLERIARELGPRAVAFDGKEAYRGLFRERAALGPQLRTIGTTALFVLPSTSPANAAVPYGERLRWFAALRDWIVPVERQAVRALVVDARRRLLLVRFEHPVSGQSWWATPGGGVDDGESDRQALERELREEAGLELVDPIGPVVFERDHTFPWGGRILRQHERFYLVQVVRHEVAPTIDLRPEGVTGLHWWTLAELDATSETVVPPGLTGLVGRLSN
;
A
#
# COMPACT_ATOMS: atom_id res chain seq x y z
N MET A 1 0.78 -2.92 11.90
CA MET A 1 -0.27 -3.55 12.77
C MET A 1 -0.19 -5.05 12.63
N PHE A 2 -0.21 -5.81 13.74
CA PHE A 2 -0.25 -7.28 13.72
C PHE A 2 -1.69 -7.78 13.84
N CYS A 3 -2.03 -8.79 13.06
CA CYS A 3 -3.38 -9.35 13.01
C CYS A 3 -3.33 -10.85 13.34
N GLY A 4 -3.79 -11.22 14.54
CA GLY A 4 -4.00 -12.62 14.93
C GLY A 4 -5.21 -13.23 14.25
N ILE A 5 -5.43 -14.54 14.44
CA ILE A 5 -6.61 -15.21 13.88
C ILE A 5 -7.86 -14.80 14.69
N ASN A 6 -7.89 -15.14 15.97
CA ASN A 6 -8.99 -14.84 16.88
C ASN A 6 -8.53 -14.88 18.35
N PRO A 7 -9.28 -14.33 19.29
CA PRO A 7 -8.98 -14.50 20.71
C PRO A 7 -9.26 -15.96 21.13
N GLY A 8 -8.20 -16.69 21.48
CA GLY A 8 -8.34 -17.97 22.19
C GLY A 8 -8.86 -17.72 23.63
N ARG A 9 -9.33 -18.77 24.29
CA ARG A 9 -9.92 -18.66 25.66
C ARG A 9 -9.02 -17.93 26.66
N VAL A 10 -7.70 -18.18 26.64
CA VAL A 10 -6.73 -17.52 27.54
C VAL A 10 -6.64 -16.02 27.24
N SER A 11 -6.54 -15.65 25.95
CA SER A 11 -6.46 -14.25 25.54
C SER A 11 -7.75 -13.49 25.82
N ALA A 12 -8.90 -14.14 25.62
CA ALA A 12 -10.19 -13.54 25.94
C ALA A 12 -10.37 -13.32 27.45
N ALA A 13 -9.99 -14.28 28.28
CA ALA A 13 -10.07 -14.16 29.73
C ALA A 13 -9.10 -13.08 30.27
N ALA A 14 -7.92 -12.92 29.66
CA ALA A 14 -6.94 -11.91 30.00
C ALA A 14 -7.24 -10.52 29.42
N ALA A 15 -8.25 -10.39 28.56
CA ALA A 15 -8.52 -9.19 27.75
C ALA A 15 -7.26 -8.68 27.00
N ALA A 16 -6.37 -9.58 26.60
CA ALA A 16 -5.07 -9.26 26.00
C ALA A 16 -4.75 -10.18 24.82
N HIS A 17 -4.18 -9.59 23.76
CA HIS A 17 -3.79 -10.34 22.57
C HIS A 17 -2.59 -11.25 22.88
N PHE A 18 -2.59 -12.45 22.29
CA PHE A 18 -1.49 -13.42 22.39
C PHE A 18 -1.11 -13.79 23.82
N ALA A 19 -2.10 -13.81 24.74
CA ALA A 19 -1.86 -14.00 26.17
C ALA A 19 -1.59 -15.46 26.58
N ASN A 20 -1.66 -16.43 25.68
CA ASN A 20 -1.26 -17.81 26.01
C ASN A 20 0.25 -17.82 26.33
N PRO A 21 0.69 -18.29 27.53
CA PRO A 21 2.11 -18.28 27.94
C PRO A 21 3.05 -19.05 26.99
N ARG A 22 2.50 -19.99 26.21
CA ARG A 22 3.25 -20.75 25.20
C ARG A 22 3.25 -20.09 23.82
N ASN A 23 2.63 -18.90 23.66
CA ASN A 23 2.65 -18.17 22.39
C ASN A 23 3.95 -17.35 22.33
N ASP A 24 4.68 -17.48 21.24
CA ASP A 24 5.97 -16.80 21.07
C ASP A 24 5.84 -15.35 20.59
N PHE A 25 4.64 -14.81 20.36
CA PHE A 25 4.44 -13.48 19.75
C PHE A 25 5.25 -12.38 20.46
N TRP A 26 5.07 -12.23 21.76
CA TRP A 26 5.72 -11.16 22.54
C TRP A 26 7.24 -11.29 22.58
N ARG A 27 7.71 -12.53 22.61
CA ARG A 27 9.13 -12.83 22.54
C ARG A 27 9.70 -12.55 21.15
N LEU A 28 9.03 -12.99 20.08
CA LEU A 28 9.43 -12.73 18.70
C LEU A 28 9.42 -11.24 18.38
N LEU A 29 8.43 -10.50 18.88
CA LEU A 29 8.33 -9.06 18.70
C LEU A 29 9.55 -8.33 19.26
N HIS A 30 10.01 -8.73 20.45
CA HIS A 30 11.22 -8.19 21.08
C HIS A 30 12.49 -8.66 20.36
N ASP A 31 12.66 -9.96 20.18
CA ASP A 31 13.88 -10.53 19.62
C ASP A 31 14.13 -10.10 18.17
N ALA A 32 13.06 -9.75 17.44
CA ALA A 32 13.15 -9.13 16.10
C ALA A 32 13.40 -7.61 16.14
N GLY A 33 13.45 -6.97 17.32
CA GLY A 33 13.76 -5.56 17.47
C GLY A 33 12.59 -4.59 17.21
N PHE A 34 11.32 -5.04 17.33
CA PHE A 34 10.16 -4.14 17.27
C PHE A 34 9.93 -3.40 18.58
N THR A 35 10.37 -3.95 19.71
CA THR A 35 10.20 -3.36 21.04
C THR A 35 11.53 -3.30 21.80
N PRO A 36 11.75 -2.28 22.65
CA PRO A 36 13.03 -2.11 23.35
C PRO A 36 13.26 -3.17 24.44
N ARG A 37 12.19 -3.84 24.87
CA ARG A 37 12.20 -4.96 25.80
C ARG A 37 11.03 -5.89 25.49
N ARG A 38 11.05 -7.08 26.06
CA ARG A 38 9.90 -7.97 26.01
C ARG A 38 8.76 -7.39 26.85
N PHE A 39 7.60 -7.17 26.20
CA PHE A 39 6.37 -6.79 26.88
C PHE A 39 5.58 -8.02 27.29
N GLU A 40 4.82 -7.88 28.37
CA GLU A 40 3.80 -8.86 28.74
C GLU A 40 2.48 -8.56 28.01
N PRO A 41 1.62 -9.56 27.81
CA PRO A 41 0.34 -9.35 27.10
C PRO A 41 -0.53 -8.22 27.69
N ALA A 42 -0.52 -8.02 28.99
CA ALA A 42 -1.22 -6.94 29.67
C ALA A 42 -0.71 -5.54 29.29
N GLU A 43 0.52 -5.45 28.79
CA GLU A 43 1.16 -4.20 28.34
C GLU A 43 0.87 -3.90 26.84
N GLN A 44 -0.10 -4.57 26.21
CA GLN A 44 -0.36 -4.45 24.77
C GLN A 44 -0.54 -3.00 24.28
N PHE A 45 -1.04 -2.10 25.10
CA PHE A 45 -1.20 -0.68 24.75
C PHE A 45 0.12 0.09 24.73
N SER A 46 1.20 -0.43 25.34
CA SER A 46 2.55 0.12 25.22
C SER A 46 3.14 -0.03 23.81
N LEU A 47 2.49 -0.76 22.91
CA LEU A 47 2.83 -0.84 21.50
C LEU A 47 2.48 0.45 20.74
N LEU A 48 1.43 1.19 21.16
CA LEU A 48 0.91 2.35 20.43
C LEU A 48 1.94 3.48 20.28
N PRO A 49 2.68 3.89 21.32
CA PRO A 49 3.74 4.89 21.17
C PRO A 49 4.88 4.47 20.24
N LEU A 50 5.03 3.16 19.97
CA LEU A 50 6.02 2.62 19.04
C LEU A 50 5.47 2.53 17.59
N GLY A 51 4.26 3.07 17.33
CA GLY A 51 3.60 2.97 16.03
C GLY A 51 3.12 1.55 15.70
N LEU A 52 3.00 0.68 16.70
CA LEU A 52 2.56 -0.70 16.57
C LEU A 52 1.14 -0.88 17.12
N GLY A 53 0.41 -1.84 16.60
CA GLY A 53 -0.92 -2.20 17.07
C GLY A 53 -1.22 -3.66 16.84
N VAL A 54 -2.23 -4.17 17.54
CA VAL A 54 -2.67 -5.57 17.46
C VAL A 54 -4.17 -5.63 17.22
N THR A 55 -4.61 -6.61 16.44
CA THR A 55 -6.02 -6.91 16.15
C THR A 55 -6.20 -8.39 15.85
N ASN A 56 -7.43 -8.81 15.52
CA ASN A 56 -7.73 -10.16 15.08
C ASN A 56 -8.57 -10.15 13.79
N ALA A 57 -8.43 -11.18 12.98
CA ALA A 57 -9.19 -11.42 11.76
C ALA A 57 -10.65 -11.84 12.07
N ALA A 58 -10.83 -12.56 13.18
CA ALA A 58 -12.13 -12.98 13.71
C ALA A 58 -12.23 -12.63 15.20
N PHE A 59 -13.42 -12.28 15.69
CA PHE A 59 -13.63 -11.85 17.07
C PHE A 59 -14.30 -12.88 17.96
N ARG A 60 -14.82 -13.95 17.36
CA ARG A 60 -15.41 -15.04 18.15
C ARG A 60 -14.32 -15.79 18.91
N THR A 61 -14.48 -15.85 20.24
CA THR A 61 -13.60 -16.66 21.09
C THR A 61 -13.87 -18.15 20.85
N THR A 62 -12.81 -18.90 20.55
CA THR A 62 -12.90 -20.36 20.33
C THR A 62 -11.74 -21.08 21.07
N PRO A 63 -11.88 -22.37 21.35
CA PRO A 63 -10.78 -23.19 21.88
C PRO A 63 -9.58 -23.24 20.95
N GLY A 64 -9.82 -23.30 19.64
CA GLY A 64 -8.81 -23.31 18.59
C GLY A 64 -9.30 -22.64 17.32
N SER A 65 -8.39 -22.30 16.41
CA SER A 65 -8.74 -21.67 15.13
C SER A 65 -9.55 -22.61 14.20
N ALA A 66 -9.44 -23.92 14.37
CA ALA A 66 -10.22 -24.91 13.62
C ALA A 66 -11.74 -24.83 13.90
N ASP A 67 -12.13 -24.22 15.01
CA ASP A 67 -13.54 -24.02 15.39
C ASP A 67 -14.18 -22.80 14.72
N LEU A 68 -13.39 -22.00 13.99
CA LEU A 68 -13.86 -20.83 13.27
C LEU A 68 -14.59 -21.23 11.98
N ARG A 69 -15.68 -20.51 11.69
CA ARG A 69 -16.44 -20.60 10.45
C ARG A 69 -16.10 -19.41 9.56
N GLN A 70 -16.36 -19.52 8.28
CA GLN A 70 -16.10 -18.43 7.33
C GLN A 70 -16.79 -17.11 7.72
N GLY A 71 -17.99 -17.16 8.26
CA GLY A 71 -18.71 -15.97 8.72
C GLY A 71 -18.15 -15.30 9.99
N ASP A 72 -17.17 -15.91 10.66
CA ASP A 72 -16.51 -15.30 11.82
C ASP A 72 -15.42 -14.29 11.42
N PHE A 73 -14.95 -14.34 10.15
CA PHE A 73 -13.94 -13.45 9.61
C PHE A 73 -14.57 -12.15 9.08
N ASP A 74 -14.07 -11.02 9.53
CA ASP A 74 -14.63 -9.70 9.23
C ASP A 74 -13.62 -8.84 8.44
N VAL A 75 -13.63 -8.99 7.12
CA VAL A 75 -12.79 -8.23 6.20
C VAL A 75 -13.18 -6.74 6.21
N THR A 76 -14.48 -6.43 6.25
CA THR A 76 -14.98 -5.04 6.23
C THR A 76 -14.48 -4.25 7.42
N ARG A 77 -14.41 -4.88 8.60
CA ARG A 77 -13.84 -4.25 9.79
C ARG A 77 -12.34 -4.00 9.63
N LEU A 78 -11.58 -4.98 9.10
CA LEU A 78 -10.15 -4.78 8.89
C LEU A 78 -9.88 -3.66 7.89
N GLU A 79 -10.66 -3.60 6.80
CA GLU A 79 -10.57 -2.51 5.81
C GLU A 79 -10.91 -1.15 6.41
N ARG A 80 -11.92 -1.08 7.27
CA ARG A 80 -12.25 0.15 8.00
C ARG A 80 -11.11 0.58 8.92
N ILE A 81 -10.55 -0.32 9.72
CA ILE A 81 -9.40 -0.03 10.59
C ILE A 81 -8.20 0.43 9.77
N ALA A 82 -7.90 -0.22 8.66
CA ALA A 82 -6.80 0.17 7.78
C ALA A 82 -7.02 1.56 7.18
N ARG A 83 -8.25 1.92 6.80
CA ARG A 83 -8.60 3.25 6.27
C ARG A 83 -8.52 4.33 7.33
N GLU A 84 -9.02 4.06 8.55
CA GLU A 84 -9.06 5.04 9.65
C GLU A 84 -7.69 5.30 10.26
N LEU A 85 -6.88 4.25 10.43
CA LEU A 85 -5.58 4.35 11.11
C LEU A 85 -4.40 4.49 10.13
N GLY A 86 -4.56 4.17 8.86
CA GLY A 86 -3.53 4.26 7.83
C GLY A 86 -2.24 3.50 8.16
N PRO A 87 -2.27 2.26 8.70
CA PRO A 87 -1.04 1.56 9.03
C PRO A 87 -0.26 1.27 7.77
N ARG A 88 1.05 1.45 7.80
CA ARG A 88 1.94 1.12 6.67
C ARG A 88 1.79 -0.33 6.22
N ALA A 89 1.60 -1.24 7.19
CA ALA A 89 1.37 -2.65 6.89
C ALA A 89 0.47 -3.34 7.93
N VAL A 90 -0.25 -4.39 7.48
CA VAL A 90 -0.88 -5.41 8.33
C VAL A 90 -0.09 -6.71 8.18
N ALA A 91 0.44 -7.20 9.30
CA ALA A 91 1.15 -8.47 9.39
C ALA A 91 0.25 -9.54 10.01
N PHE A 92 -0.13 -10.53 9.24
CA PHE A 92 -1.00 -11.63 9.67
C PHE A 92 -0.17 -12.69 10.41
N ASP A 93 -0.51 -12.99 11.65
CA ASP A 93 0.07 -14.07 12.44
C ASP A 93 -0.52 -15.42 12.01
N GLY A 94 0.08 -16.01 10.99
CA GLY A 94 -0.34 -17.26 10.37
C GLY A 94 -1.16 -17.06 9.10
N LYS A 95 -0.97 -18.02 8.17
CA LYS A 95 -1.67 -18.05 6.87
C LYS A 95 -3.20 -18.11 7.00
N GLU A 96 -3.69 -18.69 8.10
CA GLU A 96 -5.12 -18.90 8.32
C GLU A 96 -5.88 -17.59 8.55
N ALA A 97 -5.25 -16.59 9.20
CA ALA A 97 -5.83 -15.27 9.37
C ALA A 97 -6.05 -14.59 8.01
N TYR A 98 -5.06 -14.64 7.13
CA TYR A 98 -5.15 -14.09 5.77
C TYR A 98 -6.20 -14.83 4.93
N ARG A 99 -6.14 -16.17 4.90
CA ARG A 99 -7.06 -17.01 4.12
C ARG A 99 -8.51 -16.84 4.54
N GLY A 100 -8.75 -16.75 5.85
CA GLY A 100 -10.08 -16.56 6.39
C GLY A 100 -10.73 -15.25 5.94
N LEU A 101 -9.94 -14.18 5.85
CA LEU A 101 -10.43 -12.87 5.40
C LEU A 101 -10.61 -12.80 3.88
N PHE A 102 -9.60 -13.21 3.11
CA PHE A 102 -9.55 -12.92 1.67
C PHE A 102 -9.91 -14.11 0.78
N ARG A 103 -10.01 -15.33 1.32
CA ARG A 103 -10.26 -16.59 0.57
C ARG A 103 -9.22 -16.88 -0.50
N GLU A 104 -8.01 -16.40 -0.31
CA GLU A 104 -6.88 -16.54 -1.21
C GLU A 104 -5.80 -17.43 -0.62
N ARG A 105 -4.96 -17.99 -1.50
CA ARG A 105 -3.75 -18.68 -1.03
C ARG A 105 -2.79 -17.64 -0.43
N ALA A 106 -2.21 -17.97 0.73
CA ALA A 106 -1.19 -17.17 1.37
C ALA A 106 0.18 -17.83 1.24
N ALA A 107 1.16 -17.09 0.74
CA ALA A 107 2.58 -17.38 0.94
C ALA A 107 3.07 -16.67 2.20
N LEU A 108 4.19 -17.09 2.80
CA LEU A 108 4.87 -16.28 3.81
C LEU A 108 5.54 -15.09 3.13
N GLY A 109 5.60 -13.96 3.83
CA GLY A 109 6.17 -12.73 3.31
C GLY A 109 5.15 -11.73 2.75
N PRO A 110 5.60 -10.77 1.92
CA PRO A 110 4.74 -9.78 1.29
C PRO A 110 3.65 -10.40 0.43
N GLN A 111 2.47 -9.78 0.42
CA GLN A 111 1.38 -10.17 -0.46
C GLN A 111 1.17 -9.08 -1.53
N LEU A 112 0.68 -9.48 -2.71
CA LEU A 112 0.34 -8.53 -3.78
C LEU A 112 -0.93 -7.74 -3.47
N ARG A 113 -1.88 -8.36 -2.73
CA ARG A 113 -3.08 -7.67 -2.26
C ARG A 113 -2.71 -6.55 -1.30
N THR A 114 -3.43 -5.45 -1.38
CA THR A 114 -3.35 -4.31 -0.44
C THR A 114 -4.74 -3.98 0.11
N ILE A 115 -4.80 -3.17 1.15
CA ILE A 115 -6.02 -2.52 1.63
C ILE A 115 -5.78 -1.02 1.50
N GLY A 116 -6.22 -0.43 0.37
CA GLY A 116 -5.84 0.94 0.01
C GLY A 116 -4.31 1.06 -0.04
N THR A 117 -3.73 1.98 0.72
CA THR A 117 -2.27 2.19 0.84
C THR A 117 -1.60 1.29 1.89
N THR A 118 -2.35 0.39 2.53
CA THR A 118 -1.81 -0.54 3.52
C THR A 118 -1.32 -1.81 2.86
N ALA A 119 -0.03 -2.10 2.98
CA ALA A 119 0.57 -3.33 2.49
C ALA A 119 0.25 -4.53 3.41
N LEU A 120 0.26 -5.75 2.85
CA LEU A 120 -0.04 -6.96 3.62
C LEU A 120 1.17 -7.90 3.65
N PHE A 121 1.41 -8.48 4.82
CA PHE A 121 2.49 -9.44 5.05
C PHE A 121 1.98 -10.64 5.83
N VAL A 122 2.43 -11.84 5.50
CA VAL A 122 2.03 -13.08 6.20
C VAL A 122 3.23 -13.66 6.94
N LEU A 123 3.10 -13.79 8.24
CA LEU A 123 4.07 -14.41 9.14
C LEU A 123 3.73 -15.90 9.37
N PRO A 124 4.69 -16.75 9.74
CA PRO A 124 4.37 -18.03 10.34
C PRO A 124 3.65 -17.79 11.68
N SER A 125 2.67 -18.64 11.99
CA SER A 125 1.91 -18.50 13.24
C SER A 125 2.80 -18.64 14.48
N THR A 126 2.60 -17.76 15.46
CA THR A 126 3.27 -17.76 16.76
C THR A 126 2.61 -18.72 17.75
N SER A 127 1.46 -19.29 17.38
CA SER A 127 0.70 -20.23 18.21
C SER A 127 1.52 -21.48 18.52
N PRO A 128 1.43 -22.04 19.75
CA PRO A 128 2.03 -23.32 20.08
C PRO A 128 1.52 -24.48 19.22
N ALA A 129 0.36 -24.35 18.58
CA ALA A 129 -0.15 -25.34 17.63
C ALA A 129 0.72 -25.42 16.35
N ASN A 130 1.56 -24.42 16.07
CA ASN A 130 2.51 -24.40 14.95
C ASN A 130 3.93 -24.81 15.36
N ALA A 131 4.07 -25.74 16.30
CA ALA A 131 5.36 -26.17 16.82
C ALA A 131 6.31 -26.79 15.78
N ALA A 132 5.80 -27.19 14.61
CA ALA A 132 6.60 -27.72 13.51
C ALA A 132 7.54 -26.66 12.88
N VAL A 133 7.23 -25.35 13.02
CA VAL A 133 8.10 -24.28 12.56
C VAL A 133 9.04 -23.85 13.69
N PRO A 134 10.36 -24.04 13.55
CA PRO A 134 11.32 -23.70 14.59
C PRO A 134 11.28 -22.22 14.97
N TYR A 135 11.58 -21.91 16.23
CA TYR A 135 11.63 -20.51 16.71
C TYR A 135 12.53 -19.61 15.87
N GLY A 136 13.73 -20.09 15.53
CA GLY A 136 14.67 -19.30 14.68
C GLY A 136 14.15 -19.00 13.29
N GLU A 137 13.32 -19.86 12.71
CA GLU A 137 12.65 -19.58 11.44
C GLU A 137 11.57 -18.53 11.60
N ARG A 138 10.74 -18.62 12.64
CA ARG A 138 9.75 -17.59 12.96
C ARG A 138 10.41 -16.25 13.21
N LEU A 139 11.55 -16.22 13.93
CA LEU A 139 12.32 -15.00 14.19
C LEU A 139 12.85 -14.36 12.88
N ARG A 140 13.36 -15.17 11.94
CA ARG A 140 13.79 -14.66 10.63
C ARG A 140 12.66 -13.96 9.87
N TRP A 141 11.43 -14.49 9.94
CA TRP A 141 10.28 -13.86 9.30
C TRP A 141 9.85 -12.55 9.98
N PHE A 142 9.94 -12.47 11.31
CA PHE A 142 9.69 -11.22 12.04
C PHE A 142 10.76 -10.17 11.73
N ALA A 143 12.04 -10.55 11.66
CA ALA A 143 13.11 -9.65 11.23
C ALA A 143 12.93 -9.20 9.77
N ALA A 144 12.57 -10.12 8.87
CA ALA A 144 12.25 -9.79 7.47
C ALA A 144 11.09 -8.80 7.37
N LEU A 145 10.04 -8.95 8.18
CA LEU A 145 8.95 -7.96 8.25
C LEU A 145 9.46 -6.60 8.69
N ARG A 146 10.29 -6.54 9.75
CA ARG A 146 10.85 -5.27 10.25
C ARG A 146 11.63 -4.53 9.16
N ASP A 147 12.47 -5.25 8.43
CA ASP A 147 13.29 -4.67 7.37
C ASP A 147 12.42 -4.28 6.16
N TRP A 148 11.41 -5.09 5.83
CA TRP A 148 10.50 -4.84 4.72
C TRP A 148 9.57 -3.64 4.92
N ILE A 149 9.14 -3.34 6.16
CA ILE A 149 8.28 -2.18 6.42
C ILE A 149 9.01 -0.84 6.34
N VAL A 150 10.33 -0.83 6.21
CA VAL A 150 11.11 0.37 5.92
C VAL A 150 10.88 0.71 4.45
N PRO A 151 10.32 1.90 4.12
CA PRO A 151 10.08 2.25 2.73
C PRO A 151 11.37 2.37 1.94
N VAL A 152 11.31 1.95 0.69
CA VAL A 152 12.36 2.23 -0.30
C VAL A 152 12.09 3.63 -0.88
N GLU A 153 13.07 4.50 -0.79
CA GLU A 153 12.99 5.86 -1.34
C GLU A 153 13.02 5.79 -2.88
N ARG A 154 12.15 6.56 -3.52
CA ARG A 154 12.05 6.65 -4.98
C ARG A 154 11.81 8.09 -5.40
N GLN A 155 12.55 8.56 -6.39
CA GLN A 155 12.28 9.82 -7.08
C GLN A 155 11.36 9.56 -8.25
N ALA A 156 10.43 10.47 -8.50
CA ALA A 156 9.51 10.37 -9.63
C ALA A 156 9.19 11.74 -10.21
N VAL A 157 8.87 11.76 -11.50
CA VAL A 157 8.40 12.93 -12.23
C VAL A 157 6.99 12.71 -12.74
N ARG A 158 6.19 13.76 -12.77
CA ARG A 158 4.81 13.75 -13.23
C ARG A 158 4.54 14.93 -14.16
N ALA A 159 3.79 14.70 -15.22
CA ALA A 159 3.38 15.73 -16.16
C ALA A 159 1.93 16.16 -15.93
N LEU A 160 1.71 17.44 -15.68
CA LEU A 160 0.41 18.07 -15.87
C LEU A 160 0.27 18.43 -17.36
N VAL A 161 -0.14 17.46 -18.18
CA VAL A 161 -0.30 17.66 -19.62
C VAL A 161 -1.64 18.34 -19.88
N VAL A 162 -1.61 19.61 -20.31
CA VAL A 162 -2.80 20.43 -20.54
C VAL A 162 -2.87 20.85 -22.01
N ASP A 163 -4.01 20.59 -22.66
CA ASP A 163 -4.22 21.00 -24.04
C ASP A 163 -4.80 22.43 -24.17
N ALA A 164 -4.89 22.93 -25.42
CA ALA A 164 -5.43 24.26 -25.71
C ALA A 164 -6.92 24.43 -25.31
N ARG A 165 -7.64 23.33 -25.06
CA ARG A 165 -9.01 23.33 -24.52
C ARG A 165 -9.04 23.27 -22.99
N ARG A 166 -7.88 23.37 -22.33
CA ARG A 166 -7.71 23.27 -20.87
C ARG A 166 -8.15 21.91 -20.30
N ARG A 167 -8.00 20.84 -21.09
CA ARG A 167 -8.20 19.47 -20.61
C ARG A 167 -6.88 18.91 -20.07
N LEU A 168 -6.95 18.10 -19.03
CA LEU A 168 -5.83 17.42 -18.40
C LEU A 168 -5.81 15.95 -18.87
N LEU A 169 -4.65 15.49 -19.32
CA LEU A 169 -4.46 14.07 -19.63
C LEU A 169 -4.20 13.29 -18.34
N LEU A 170 -4.97 12.23 -18.13
CA LEU A 170 -4.76 11.27 -17.04
C LEU A 170 -4.67 9.85 -17.56
N VAL A 171 -3.92 9.03 -16.82
CA VAL A 171 -3.70 7.59 -17.02
C VAL A 171 -4.54 6.85 -16.00
N ARG A 172 -5.29 5.83 -16.42
CA ARG A 172 -6.09 4.98 -15.56
C ARG A 172 -5.30 3.74 -15.18
N PHE A 173 -5.11 3.57 -13.90
CA PHE A 173 -4.49 2.38 -13.33
C PHE A 173 -5.55 1.47 -12.68
N GLU A 174 -5.27 0.18 -12.69
CA GLU A 174 -6.04 -0.83 -11.98
C GLU A 174 -5.11 -1.78 -11.22
N HIS A 175 -5.37 -1.97 -9.94
CA HIS A 175 -4.58 -2.89 -9.12
C HIS A 175 -4.90 -4.34 -9.50
N PRO A 176 -3.91 -5.16 -9.90
CA PRO A 176 -4.12 -6.47 -10.54
C PRO A 176 -4.82 -7.51 -9.65
N VAL A 177 -4.84 -7.30 -8.33
CA VAL A 177 -5.43 -8.26 -7.39
C VAL A 177 -6.75 -7.75 -6.80
N SER A 178 -6.81 -6.46 -6.44
CA SER A 178 -8.01 -5.90 -5.80
C SER A 178 -9.04 -5.35 -6.79
N GLY A 179 -8.65 -5.10 -8.04
CA GLY A 179 -9.50 -4.45 -9.03
C GLY A 179 -9.78 -2.96 -8.72
N GLN A 180 -9.15 -2.40 -7.69
CA GLN A 180 -9.26 -0.97 -7.42
C GLN A 180 -8.64 -0.17 -8.56
N SER A 181 -9.34 0.86 -9.03
CA SER A 181 -8.85 1.73 -10.10
C SER A 181 -8.74 3.18 -9.63
N TRP A 182 -7.82 3.91 -10.26
CA TRP A 182 -7.61 5.34 -10.03
C TRP A 182 -7.04 5.99 -11.29
N TRP A 183 -7.19 7.30 -11.36
CA TRP A 183 -6.59 8.13 -12.39
C TRP A 183 -5.39 8.89 -11.80
N ALA A 184 -4.29 8.95 -12.54
CA ALA A 184 -3.11 9.71 -12.15
C ALA A 184 -2.55 10.47 -13.36
N THR A 185 -1.72 11.46 -13.10
CA THR A 185 -0.98 12.17 -14.13
C THR A 185 0.06 11.27 -14.78
N PRO A 186 0.33 11.39 -16.08
CA PRO A 186 1.42 10.65 -16.75
C PRO A 186 2.77 10.89 -16.07
N GLY A 187 3.65 9.90 -16.13
CA GLY A 187 5.00 9.94 -15.60
C GLY A 187 5.29 8.82 -14.63
N GLY A 188 6.55 8.65 -14.26
CA GLY A 188 7.02 7.53 -13.47
C GLY A 188 8.31 7.80 -12.72
N GLY A 189 9.05 6.74 -12.42
CA GLY A 189 10.31 6.83 -11.67
C GLY A 189 11.43 7.47 -12.48
N VAL A 190 12.32 8.14 -11.77
CA VAL A 190 13.60 8.63 -12.32
C VAL A 190 14.61 7.50 -12.15
N ASP A 191 15.20 7.05 -13.24
CA ASP A 191 16.22 6.01 -13.23
C ASP A 191 17.59 6.56 -12.80
N ASP A 192 18.50 5.68 -12.37
CA ASP A 192 19.83 6.07 -11.93
C ASP A 192 20.60 6.82 -13.03
N GLY A 193 21.00 8.05 -12.73
CA GLY A 193 21.71 8.93 -13.66
C GLY A 193 20.81 9.69 -14.64
N GLU A 194 19.51 9.49 -14.58
CA GLU A 194 18.53 10.21 -15.38
C GLU A 194 18.19 11.56 -14.75
N SER A 195 18.13 12.61 -15.56
CA SER A 195 17.58 13.90 -15.12
C SER A 195 16.05 13.86 -15.16
N ASP A 196 15.38 14.76 -14.43
CA ASP A 196 13.92 14.89 -14.46
C ASP A 196 13.36 15.06 -15.87
N ARG A 197 14.06 15.83 -16.70
CA ARG A 197 13.69 16.00 -18.10
C ARG A 197 13.72 14.68 -18.88
N GLN A 198 14.80 13.92 -18.76
CA GLN A 198 14.96 12.65 -19.45
C GLN A 198 13.90 11.63 -19.01
N ALA A 199 13.65 11.56 -17.70
CA ALA A 199 12.59 10.72 -17.15
C ALA A 199 11.21 11.13 -17.72
N LEU A 200 10.90 12.42 -17.70
CA LEU A 200 9.63 12.94 -18.19
C LEU A 200 9.46 12.70 -19.71
N GLU A 201 10.51 12.89 -20.51
CA GLU A 201 10.52 12.62 -21.95
C GLU A 201 10.28 11.13 -22.22
N ARG A 202 10.94 10.24 -21.48
CA ARG A 202 10.78 8.79 -21.62
C ARG A 202 9.33 8.37 -21.27
N GLU A 203 8.85 8.77 -20.11
CA GLU A 203 7.53 8.39 -19.62
C GLU A 203 6.40 8.92 -20.52
N LEU A 204 6.46 10.17 -20.94
CA LEU A 204 5.44 10.76 -21.83
C LEU A 204 5.43 10.10 -23.21
N ARG A 205 6.59 9.73 -23.74
CA ARG A 205 6.68 8.99 -24.99
C ARG A 205 6.10 7.58 -24.83
N GLU A 206 6.43 6.89 -23.76
CA GLU A 206 5.98 5.53 -23.47
C GLU A 206 4.48 5.46 -23.22
N GLU A 207 3.97 6.30 -22.32
CA GLU A 207 2.58 6.28 -21.88
C GLU A 207 1.62 6.95 -22.85
N ALA A 208 2.03 8.04 -23.49
CA ALA A 208 1.13 8.86 -24.29
C ALA A 208 1.55 9.05 -25.77
N GLY A 209 2.76 8.62 -26.15
CA GLY A 209 3.33 8.91 -27.45
C GLY A 209 3.63 10.41 -27.64
N LEU A 210 3.83 11.14 -26.55
CA LEU A 210 4.06 12.58 -26.56
C LEU A 210 5.56 12.88 -26.47
N GLU A 211 6.07 13.61 -27.44
CA GLU A 211 7.44 14.10 -27.43
C GLU A 211 7.51 15.52 -26.86
N LEU A 212 8.43 15.74 -25.94
CA LEU A 212 8.72 17.08 -25.38
C LEU A 212 9.63 17.85 -26.33
N VAL A 213 9.09 18.83 -27.01
CA VAL A 213 9.86 19.70 -27.93
C VAL A 213 10.53 20.83 -27.16
N ASP A 214 9.79 21.46 -26.25
CA ASP A 214 10.25 22.59 -25.45
C ASP A 214 10.99 22.17 -24.17
N PRO A 215 11.86 23.02 -23.59
CA PRO A 215 12.39 22.80 -22.26
C PRO A 215 11.27 22.69 -21.21
N ILE A 216 11.41 21.78 -20.25
CA ILE A 216 10.48 21.73 -19.12
C ILE A 216 10.64 22.99 -18.26
N GLY A 217 9.52 23.54 -17.81
CA GLY A 217 9.48 24.65 -16.86
C GLY A 217 9.94 24.25 -15.46
N PRO A 218 9.78 25.13 -14.47
CA PRO A 218 10.08 24.79 -13.08
C PRO A 218 9.10 23.75 -12.53
N VAL A 219 9.46 23.13 -11.43
CA VAL A 219 8.56 22.30 -10.63
C VAL A 219 7.38 23.15 -10.16
N VAL A 220 6.17 22.72 -10.46
CA VAL A 220 4.94 23.46 -10.12
C VAL A 220 4.24 22.91 -8.88
N PHE A 221 4.56 21.66 -8.50
CA PHE A 221 4.04 21.02 -7.30
C PHE A 221 4.95 19.85 -6.92
N GLU A 222 5.08 19.60 -5.62
CA GLU A 222 5.81 18.45 -5.08
C GLU A 222 4.95 17.77 -4.01
N ARG A 223 5.14 16.46 -3.87
CA ARG A 223 4.57 15.71 -2.75
C ARG A 223 5.39 14.47 -2.41
N ASP A 224 5.32 14.09 -1.15
CA ASP A 224 5.76 12.79 -0.68
C ASP A 224 4.54 11.90 -0.39
N HIS A 225 4.61 10.65 -0.78
CA HIS A 225 3.62 9.68 -0.34
C HIS A 225 4.21 8.26 -0.26
N THR A 226 3.62 7.46 0.62
CA THR A 226 4.07 6.08 0.85
C THR A 226 2.96 5.13 0.45
N PHE A 227 3.29 4.15 -0.38
CA PHE A 227 2.32 3.18 -0.91
C PHE A 227 3.00 1.83 -1.21
N PRO A 228 2.24 0.72 -1.18
CA PRO A 228 2.74 -0.57 -1.62
C PRO A 228 2.74 -0.68 -3.14
N TRP A 229 3.85 -1.14 -3.70
CA TRP A 229 4.01 -1.41 -5.12
C TRP A 229 5.01 -2.53 -5.37
N GLY A 230 4.68 -3.48 -6.27
CA GLY A 230 5.58 -4.58 -6.61
C GLY A 230 6.05 -5.42 -5.42
N GLY A 231 5.21 -5.59 -4.39
CA GLY A 231 5.56 -6.34 -3.18
C GLY A 231 6.51 -5.61 -2.22
N ARG A 232 6.73 -4.30 -2.43
CA ARG A 232 7.53 -3.42 -1.56
C ARG A 232 6.69 -2.26 -1.06
N ILE A 233 7.19 -1.54 -0.07
CA ILE A 233 6.64 -0.25 0.36
C ILE A 233 7.57 0.81 -0.20
N LEU A 234 7.03 1.69 -1.04
CA LEU A 234 7.77 2.82 -1.63
C LEU A 234 7.41 4.09 -0.87
N ARG A 235 8.41 4.92 -0.61
CA ARG A 235 8.23 6.34 -0.29
C ARG A 235 8.68 7.13 -1.50
N GLN A 236 7.71 7.70 -2.20
CA GLN A 236 7.95 8.37 -3.47
C GLN A 236 7.86 9.88 -3.29
N HIS A 237 8.92 10.56 -3.70
CA HIS A 237 8.96 12.01 -3.87
C HIS A 237 8.65 12.33 -5.33
N GLU A 238 7.53 12.99 -5.57
CA GLU A 238 7.06 13.35 -6.91
C GLU A 238 7.22 14.84 -7.17
N ARG A 239 7.84 15.16 -8.31
CA ARG A 239 7.95 16.52 -8.85
C ARG A 239 7.05 16.64 -10.08
N PHE A 240 6.16 17.63 -10.06
CA PHE A 240 5.18 17.86 -11.11
C PHE A 240 5.61 19.01 -12.01
N TYR A 241 5.51 18.78 -13.31
CA TYR A 241 5.86 19.75 -14.35
C TYR A 241 4.65 20.05 -15.23
N LEU A 242 4.44 21.32 -15.59
CA LEU A 242 3.42 21.70 -16.55
C LEU A 242 3.93 21.44 -17.97
N VAL A 243 3.16 20.70 -18.74
CA VAL A 243 3.40 20.43 -20.16
C VAL A 243 2.18 20.92 -20.94
N GLN A 244 2.37 21.95 -21.75
CA GLN A 244 1.31 22.52 -22.57
C GLN A 244 1.39 21.97 -23.99
N VAL A 245 0.26 21.54 -24.53
CA VAL A 245 0.14 21.05 -25.91
C VAL A 245 -1.03 21.73 -26.62
N VAL A 246 -0.90 22.00 -27.91
CA VAL A 246 -2.01 22.57 -28.69
C VAL A 246 -3.09 21.50 -28.87
N ARG A 247 -2.70 20.34 -29.35
CA ARG A 247 -3.52 19.13 -29.53
C ARG A 247 -2.61 17.93 -29.52
N HIS A 248 -3.02 16.87 -28.85
CA HIS A 248 -2.31 15.60 -28.89
C HIS A 248 -3.30 14.45 -28.95
N GLU A 249 -3.04 13.51 -29.86
CA GLU A 249 -3.75 12.25 -29.94
C GLU A 249 -2.92 11.18 -29.21
N VAL A 250 -3.51 10.61 -28.20
CA VAL A 250 -2.80 9.67 -27.31
C VAL A 250 -2.51 8.37 -28.04
N ALA A 251 -1.23 8.00 -28.13
CA ALA A 251 -0.73 6.81 -28.80
C ALA A 251 0.44 6.20 -28.02
N PRO A 252 0.19 5.39 -26.96
CA PRO A 252 1.25 4.73 -26.19
C PRO A 252 2.21 3.97 -27.11
N THR A 253 3.51 4.05 -26.85
CA THR A 253 4.54 3.40 -27.67
C THR A 253 4.93 2.01 -27.15
N ILE A 254 4.51 1.67 -25.95
CA ILE A 254 4.73 0.37 -25.31
C ILE A 254 3.43 -0.25 -24.82
N ASP A 255 3.47 -1.54 -24.48
CA ASP A 255 2.35 -2.19 -23.78
C ASP A 255 2.36 -1.82 -22.30
N LEU A 256 1.42 -1.00 -21.87
CA LEU A 256 1.30 -0.50 -20.51
C LEU A 256 0.51 -1.45 -19.57
N ARG A 257 -0.09 -2.53 -20.09
CA ARG A 257 -0.88 -3.48 -19.27
C ARG A 257 -0.09 -4.15 -18.15
N PRO A 258 1.22 -4.50 -18.33
CA PRO A 258 2.03 -5.04 -17.23
C PRO A 258 2.17 -4.09 -16.05
N GLU A 259 2.05 -2.78 -16.27
CA GLU A 259 2.09 -1.74 -15.25
C GLU A 259 0.71 -1.44 -14.62
N GLY A 260 -0.32 -2.18 -15.04
CA GLY A 260 -1.68 -2.00 -14.55
C GLY A 260 -2.44 -0.84 -15.22
N VAL A 261 -1.91 -0.28 -16.32
CA VAL A 261 -2.60 0.78 -17.06
C VAL A 261 -3.73 0.19 -17.88
N THR A 262 -4.93 0.73 -17.73
CA THR A 262 -6.16 0.28 -18.41
C THR A 262 -6.74 1.32 -19.36
N GLY A 263 -6.22 2.54 -19.38
CA GLY A 263 -6.67 3.59 -20.30
C GLY A 263 -6.03 4.94 -20.06
N LEU A 264 -6.23 5.83 -21.00
CA LEU A 264 -5.87 7.25 -20.92
C LEU A 264 -7.08 8.09 -21.36
N HIS A 265 -7.27 9.23 -20.73
CA HIS A 265 -8.38 10.11 -21.03
C HIS A 265 -8.04 11.58 -20.84
N TRP A 266 -8.58 12.43 -21.71
CA TRP A 266 -8.53 13.89 -21.60
C TRP A 266 -9.72 14.39 -20.79
N TRP A 267 -9.48 14.80 -19.57
CA TRP A 267 -10.49 15.32 -18.64
C TRP A 267 -10.62 16.82 -18.73
N THR A 268 -11.83 17.33 -18.83
CA THR A 268 -12.09 18.74 -18.48
C THR A 268 -12.05 18.92 -16.96
N LEU A 269 -11.76 20.14 -16.49
CA LEU A 269 -11.77 20.40 -15.03
C LEU A 269 -13.16 20.16 -14.42
N ALA A 270 -14.23 20.43 -15.17
CA ALA A 270 -15.60 20.19 -14.71
C ALA A 270 -15.91 18.70 -14.55
N GLU A 271 -15.44 17.84 -15.45
CA GLU A 271 -15.56 16.37 -15.32
C GLU A 271 -14.77 15.86 -14.10
N LEU A 272 -13.56 16.38 -13.86
CA LEU A 272 -12.75 16.03 -12.70
C LEU A 272 -13.39 16.44 -11.38
N ASP A 273 -14.07 17.57 -11.33
CA ASP A 273 -14.79 18.00 -10.11
C ASP A 273 -16.06 17.20 -9.87
N ALA A 274 -16.69 16.67 -10.92
CA ALA A 274 -17.94 15.92 -10.84
C ALA A 274 -17.74 14.41 -10.67
N THR A 275 -16.54 13.87 -10.92
CA THR A 275 -16.31 12.44 -10.91
C THR A 275 -16.33 11.85 -9.50
N SER A 276 -16.89 10.64 -9.37
CA SER A 276 -16.75 9.80 -8.18
C SER A 276 -15.54 8.86 -8.22
N GLU A 277 -14.79 8.86 -9.34
CA GLU A 277 -13.59 8.04 -9.46
C GLU A 277 -12.44 8.62 -8.62
N THR A 278 -11.54 7.76 -8.18
CA THR A 278 -10.34 8.20 -7.43
C THR A 278 -9.37 8.88 -8.40
N VAL A 279 -9.01 10.14 -8.11
CA VAL A 279 -8.00 10.91 -8.86
C VAL A 279 -6.83 11.25 -7.95
N VAL A 280 -5.62 11.04 -8.42
CA VAL A 280 -4.36 11.19 -7.67
C VAL A 280 -3.40 12.12 -8.43
N PRO A 281 -2.82 13.14 -7.77
CA PRO A 281 -3.10 13.59 -6.40
C PRO A 281 -4.49 14.22 -6.25
N PRO A 282 -5.07 14.21 -5.06
CA PRO A 282 -6.30 14.97 -4.83
C PRO A 282 -6.08 16.48 -5.03
N GLY A 283 -7.10 17.18 -5.54
CA GLY A 283 -7.03 18.62 -5.75
C GLY A 283 -6.34 19.07 -7.06
N LEU A 284 -6.19 18.16 -8.03
CA LEU A 284 -5.61 18.48 -9.36
C LEU A 284 -6.33 19.63 -10.07
N THR A 285 -7.65 19.73 -9.96
CA THR A 285 -8.45 20.80 -10.56
C THR A 285 -8.02 22.18 -10.06
N GLY A 286 -7.86 22.31 -8.74
CA GLY A 286 -7.38 23.56 -8.13
C GLY A 286 -5.92 23.87 -8.50
N LEU A 287 -5.07 22.87 -8.65
CA LEU A 287 -3.69 23.04 -9.08
C LEU A 287 -3.63 23.55 -10.52
N VAL A 288 -4.28 22.85 -11.47
CA VAL A 288 -4.31 23.23 -12.88
C VAL A 288 -4.99 24.59 -13.08
N GLY A 289 -6.06 24.88 -12.35
CA GLY A 289 -6.74 26.17 -12.40
C GLY A 289 -5.82 27.36 -12.08
N ARG A 290 -4.93 27.22 -11.10
CA ARG A 290 -3.92 28.25 -10.74
C ARG A 290 -2.81 28.42 -11.78
N LEU A 291 -2.41 27.35 -12.45
CA LEU A 291 -1.32 27.36 -13.43
C LEU A 291 -1.75 27.88 -14.82
N SER A 292 -3.06 27.89 -15.07
CA SER A 292 -3.63 28.27 -16.37
C SER A 292 -4.17 29.72 -16.40
N ASN A 293 -3.97 30.48 -15.33
CA ASN A 293 -4.22 31.92 -15.25
C ASN A 293 -2.90 32.68 -15.38
#